data_23ed8e60a31804e0616417171aee1cc2
#
_entry.id   23ed8e60a31804e0616417171aee1cc2
#
_cell.length_a   1.000
_cell.length_b   1.000
_cell.length_c   1.000
_cell.angle_alpha   90.00
_cell.angle_beta   90.00
_cell.angle_gamma   90.00
#
_symmetry.space_group_name_H-M   'P 1'
#
loop_
_entity.id
_entity.type
_entity.pdbx_description
1 polymer ?
#
loop_
_entity_poly.entity_id
_entity_poly.type
_entity_poly.pdbx_seq_one_letter_code
_entity_poly.pdbx_strand_id
1 'polypeptide(L)'
;MKGFDNQFKDLPDYILKITYQIWENNDVEAINEYYADTPEVTLPTPTRSPSGVIYGADPVIKSTRESKKLFPDRTLLGEDVIWTGNDEEGYFSSHRILSTSTHNQDGMYGKPTGKKLYYRTIADCACMNNQVYDEWLVRDQGAIVRQIGIDPKHYANDLIMKEGGPEKSTKP
;
A
#
# COMPACT_ATOMS: atom_id res chain seq x y z
N MET A 1 10.92 18.00 12.65
CA MET A 1 10.08 17.93 11.44
C MET A 1 9.02 19.03 11.50
N LYS A 2 9.26 20.12 10.78
CA LYS A 2 8.32 21.25 10.73
C LYS A 2 7.02 20.84 10.06
N GLY A 3 5.88 21.26 10.63
CA GLY A 3 4.56 20.95 10.09
C GLY A 3 4.02 19.56 10.41
N PHE A 4 4.79 18.72 11.11
CA PHE A 4 4.31 17.43 11.61
C PHE A 4 3.81 17.55 13.04
N ASP A 5 2.86 16.69 13.42
CA ASP A 5 2.32 16.67 14.78
C ASP A 5 3.40 16.32 15.80
N ASN A 6 3.31 16.94 16.98
CA ASN A 6 4.29 16.77 18.06
C ASN A 6 4.39 15.34 18.62
N GLN A 7 3.45 14.46 18.28
CA GLN A 7 3.49 13.05 18.65
C GLN A 7 4.53 12.25 17.88
N PHE A 8 5.04 12.77 16.75
CA PHE A 8 6.02 12.10 15.90
C PHE A 8 7.43 12.61 16.21
N LYS A 9 8.33 11.69 16.56
CA LYS A 9 9.72 12.02 16.94
C LYS A 9 10.60 12.30 15.72
N ASP A 10 10.41 11.51 14.68
CA ASP A 10 11.15 11.53 13.43
C ASP A 10 10.31 10.89 12.31
N LEU A 11 10.82 10.86 11.08
CA LEU A 11 10.10 10.32 9.96
C LEU A 11 9.80 8.80 10.08
N PRO A 12 10.73 7.94 10.55
CA PRO A 12 10.40 6.56 10.84
C PRO A 12 9.24 6.38 11.83
N ASP A 13 9.22 7.15 12.91
CA ASP A 13 8.14 7.11 13.89
C ASP A 13 6.80 7.54 13.28
N TYR A 14 6.81 8.59 12.43
CA TYR A 14 5.63 9.00 11.67
C TYR A 14 5.11 7.87 10.78
N ILE A 15 5.96 7.34 9.89
CA ILE A 15 5.57 6.29 8.93
C ILE A 15 5.04 5.04 9.65
N LEU A 16 5.73 4.58 10.70
CA LEU A 16 5.30 3.40 11.45
C LEU A 16 3.98 3.60 12.18
N LYS A 17 3.79 4.77 12.80
CA LYS A 17 2.56 5.06 13.55
C LYS A 17 1.34 5.22 12.64
N ILE A 18 1.45 5.95 11.53
CA ILE A 18 0.32 6.09 10.60
C ILE A 18 0.00 4.74 9.94
N THR A 19 1.00 3.93 9.59
CA THR A 19 0.80 2.57 9.09
C THR A 19 0.06 1.72 10.11
N TYR A 20 0.49 1.74 11.37
CA TYR A 20 -0.18 1.01 12.45
C TYR A 20 -1.63 1.48 12.65
N GLN A 21 -1.86 2.77 12.74
CA GLN A 21 -3.18 3.36 12.93
C GLN A 21 -4.14 2.92 11.83
N ILE A 22 -3.76 3.12 10.57
CA ILE A 22 -4.63 2.87 9.42
C ILE A 22 -4.89 1.37 9.23
N TRP A 23 -3.82 0.55 9.24
CA TRP A 23 -3.94 -0.84 8.79
C TRP A 23 -4.04 -1.85 9.93
N GLU A 24 -3.43 -1.64 11.09
CA GLU A 24 -3.54 -2.55 12.24
C GLU A 24 -4.73 -2.18 13.13
N ASN A 25 -4.88 -0.91 13.51
CA ASN A 25 -6.00 -0.44 14.34
C ASN A 25 -7.31 -0.26 13.55
N ASN A 26 -7.31 -0.51 12.22
CA ASN A 26 -8.49 -0.37 11.37
C ASN A 26 -9.07 1.05 11.25
N ASP A 27 -8.31 2.08 11.58
CA ASP A 27 -8.71 3.47 11.39
C ASP A 27 -8.47 3.91 9.95
N VAL A 28 -9.24 3.32 9.04
CA VAL A 28 -9.07 3.57 7.59
C VAL A 28 -9.38 5.02 7.23
N GLU A 29 -10.22 5.70 8.01
CA GLU A 29 -10.59 7.10 7.78
C GLU A 29 -9.43 8.07 8.08
N ALA A 30 -8.42 7.64 8.87
CA ALA A 30 -7.20 8.41 9.08
C ALA A 30 -6.40 8.66 7.78
N ILE A 31 -6.69 7.92 6.71
CA ILE A 31 -6.13 8.22 5.39
C ILE A 31 -6.50 9.66 4.96
N ASN A 32 -7.69 10.16 5.29
CA ASN A 32 -8.09 11.54 5.02
C ASN A 32 -7.18 12.59 5.71
N GLU A 33 -6.58 12.22 6.83
CA GLU A 33 -5.69 13.09 7.58
C GLU A 33 -4.27 13.10 7.01
N TYR A 34 -3.80 11.94 6.53
CA TYR A 34 -2.41 11.74 6.12
C TYR A 34 -2.17 11.72 4.61
N TYR A 35 -3.22 11.60 3.78
CA TYR A 35 -3.12 11.60 2.31
C TYR A 35 -3.81 12.85 1.78
N ALA A 36 -3.02 13.82 1.39
CA ALA A 36 -3.50 15.16 1.15
C ALA A 36 -4.42 15.30 -0.06
N ASP A 37 -5.53 15.97 0.18
CA ASP A 37 -6.23 16.82 -0.78
C ASP A 37 -6.16 18.28 -0.27
N THR A 38 -4.94 18.78 0.01
CA THR A 38 -4.82 20.14 0.53
C THR A 38 -4.78 21.16 -0.59
N PRO A 39 -5.28 22.41 -0.34
CA PRO A 39 -5.25 23.49 -1.33
C PRO A 39 -3.85 23.88 -1.80
N GLU A 40 -2.83 23.52 -1.01
CA GLU A 40 -1.43 23.80 -1.33
C GLU A 40 -0.80 22.75 -2.25
N VAL A 41 -1.42 21.57 -2.38
CA VAL A 41 -0.99 20.55 -3.30
C VAL A 41 -1.84 20.66 -4.56
N THR A 42 -1.24 21.00 -5.67
CA THR A 42 -1.93 21.24 -6.95
C THR A 42 -2.59 20.00 -7.55
N LEU A 43 -2.32 18.83 -7.02
CA LEU A 43 -2.90 17.53 -7.42
C LEU A 43 -3.11 16.65 -6.18
N PRO A 44 -4.21 15.87 -6.13
CA PRO A 44 -4.40 14.85 -5.11
C PRO A 44 -3.23 13.87 -5.05
N THR A 45 -2.88 13.40 -3.85
CA THR A 45 -1.75 12.47 -3.64
C THR A 45 -1.86 11.26 -4.58
N PRO A 46 -0.88 11.04 -5.47
CA PRO A 46 -0.82 9.84 -6.28
C PRO A 46 -0.30 8.66 -5.46
N THR A 47 -1.06 7.57 -5.44
CA THR A 47 -0.57 6.26 -4.97
C THR A 47 -0.35 5.37 -6.18
N ARG A 48 0.91 5.05 -6.46
CA ARG A 48 1.35 4.27 -7.61
C ARG A 48 1.59 2.82 -7.21
N SER A 49 1.13 1.91 -8.02
CA SER A 49 1.38 0.48 -7.87
C SER A 49 1.53 -0.17 -9.25
N PRO A 50 2.03 -1.41 -9.34
CA PRO A 50 2.07 -2.13 -10.61
C PRO A 50 0.71 -2.26 -11.32
N SER A 51 -0.39 -2.13 -10.61
CA SER A 51 -1.76 -2.16 -11.15
C SER A 51 -2.28 -0.80 -11.63
N GLY A 52 -1.51 0.27 -11.48
CA GLY A 52 -1.87 1.61 -11.93
C GLY A 52 -1.68 2.69 -10.87
N VAL A 53 -2.22 3.86 -11.17
CA VAL A 53 -2.15 5.04 -10.30
C VAL A 53 -3.57 5.41 -9.87
N ILE A 54 -3.76 5.64 -8.58
CA ILE A 54 -4.98 6.23 -8.00
C ILE A 54 -4.62 7.56 -7.34
N TYR A 55 -5.57 8.48 -7.26
CA TYR A 55 -5.34 9.84 -6.78
C TYR A 55 -6.28 10.19 -5.63
N GLY A 56 -5.73 10.76 -4.55
CA GLY A 56 -6.47 11.24 -3.40
C GLY A 56 -6.84 10.16 -2.39
N ALA A 57 -7.43 10.59 -1.27
CA ALA A 57 -7.73 9.73 -0.13
C ALA A 57 -8.84 8.70 -0.41
N ASP A 58 -9.95 9.09 -1.03
CA ASP A 58 -11.11 8.23 -1.24
C ASP A 58 -10.79 6.91 -1.97
N PRO A 59 -10.07 6.89 -3.11
CA PRO A 59 -9.69 5.65 -3.77
C PRO A 59 -8.74 4.79 -2.93
N VAL A 60 -7.85 5.39 -2.14
CA VAL A 60 -6.97 4.65 -1.22
C VAL A 60 -7.78 4.00 -0.10
N ILE A 61 -8.73 4.71 0.50
CA ILE A 61 -9.68 4.19 1.50
C ILE A 61 -10.44 3.00 0.92
N LYS A 62 -11.02 3.15 -0.28
CA LYS A 62 -11.74 2.08 -0.95
C LYS A 62 -10.86 0.85 -1.17
N SER A 63 -9.68 1.03 -1.76
CA SER A 63 -8.72 -0.06 -2.01
C SER A 63 -8.27 -0.74 -0.71
N THR A 64 -8.05 0.03 0.36
CA THR A 64 -7.70 -0.50 1.68
C THR A 64 -8.81 -1.38 2.24
N ARG A 65 -10.07 -0.92 2.17
CA ARG A 65 -11.24 -1.70 2.61
C ARG A 65 -11.42 -3.00 1.81
N GLU A 66 -11.24 -2.95 0.48
CA GLU A 66 -11.29 -4.14 -0.38
C GLU A 66 -10.18 -5.14 -0.03
N SER A 67 -8.96 -4.67 0.18
CA SER A 67 -7.84 -5.50 0.62
C SER A 67 -8.07 -6.15 1.99
N LYS A 68 -8.70 -5.42 2.93
CA LYS A 68 -9.07 -5.96 4.25
C LYS A 68 -10.18 -7.01 4.18
N LYS A 69 -11.14 -6.87 3.25
CA LYS A 69 -12.14 -7.91 2.99
C LYS A 69 -11.50 -9.20 2.47
N LEU A 70 -10.50 -9.07 1.61
CA LEU A 70 -9.80 -10.22 1.03
C LEU A 70 -8.92 -10.93 2.07
N PHE A 71 -8.30 -10.18 2.97
CA PHE A 71 -7.43 -10.67 4.03
C PHE A 71 -7.81 -10.05 5.39
N PRO A 72 -8.90 -10.53 6.05
CA PRO A 72 -9.40 -9.92 7.28
C PRO A 72 -8.43 -10.01 8.47
N ASP A 73 -7.57 -11.03 8.48
CA ASP A 73 -6.56 -11.28 9.52
C ASP A 73 -5.16 -10.78 9.14
N ARG A 74 -5.07 -9.91 8.12
CA ARG A 74 -3.78 -9.38 7.69
C ARG A 74 -3.14 -8.51 8.75
N THR A 75 -1.85 -8.77 9.01
CA THR A 75 -0.98 -7.93 9.83
C THR A 75 0.08 -7.24 8.95
N LEU A 76 0.56 -6.09 9.39
CA LEU A 76 1.64 -5.33 8.75
C LEU A 76 2.73 -5.03 9.77
N LEU A 77 3.82 -5.78 9.71
CA LEU A 77 4.99 -5.51 10.54
C LEU A 77 5.99 -4.67 9.76
N GLY A 78 6.25 -3.44 10.22
CA GLY A 78 7.34 -2.62 9.72
C GLY A 78 8.68 -3.24 10.12
N GLU A 79 9.45 -3.71 9.13
CA GLU A 79 10.75 -4.33 9.38
C GLU A 79 11.87 -3.29 9.40
N ASP A 80 11.77 -2.26 8.55
CA ASP A 80 12.80 -1.25 8.37
C ASP A 80 12.27 -0.01 7.68
N VAL A 81 12.78 1.16 8.05
CA VAL A 81 12.50 2.45 7.39
C VAL A 81 13.82 3.16 7.16
N ILE A 82 14.23 3.26 5.91
CA ILE A 82 15.33 4.15 5.50
C ILE A 82 14.74 5.46 5.02
N TRP A 83 15.40 6.57 5.30
CA TRP A 83 14.87 7.88 5.00
C TRP A 83 15.94 8.94 4.77
N THR A 84 15.53 10.05 4.16
CA THR A 84 16.32 11.26 3.95
C THR A 84 15.41 12.47 3.87
N GLY A 85 15.98 13.66 3.82
CA GLY A 85 15.26 14.91 3.64
C GLY A 85 15.39 15.86 4.82
N ASN A 86 14.72 16.99 4.69
CA ASN A 86 14.72 18.08 5.67
C ASN A 86 13.42 18.88 5.60
N ASP A 87 13.29 19.88 6.48
CA ASP A 87 12.09 20.73 6.58
C ASP A 87 11.84 21.63 5.35
N GLU A 88 12.84 21.83 4.48
CA GLU A 88 12.72 22.72 3.32
C GLU A 88 12.34 21.94 2.04
N GLU A 89 12.94 20.77 1.86
CA GLU A 89 12.77 19.93 0.66
C GLU A 89 11.70 18.85 0.83
N GLY A 90 11.25 18.63 2.07
CA GLY A 90 10.42 17.50 2.45
C GLY A 90 11.24 16.26 2.81
N TYR A 91 10.53 15.21 3.15
CA TYR A 91 11.10 13.95 3.63
C TYR A 91 10.73 12.81 2.70
N PHE A 92 11.66 11.88 2.51
CA PHE A 92 11.47 10.69 1.69
C PHE A 92 11.80 9.46 2.52
N SER A 93 10.92 8.47 2.48
CA SER A 93 11.14 7.18 3.15
C SER A 93 10.95 6.01 2.19
N SER A 94 11.68 4.94 2.43
CA SER A 94 11.40 3.62 1.89
C SER A 94 11.13 2.67 3.05
N HIS A 95 9.92 2.14 3.12
CA HIS A 95 9.42 1.37 4.23
C HIS A 95 9.21 -0.09 3.80
N ARG A 96 9.98 -1.00 4.39
CA ARG A 96 9.84 -2.44 4.18
C ARG A 96 8.86 -3.04 5.18
N ILE A 97 7.81 -3.67 4.66
CA ILE A 97 6.71 -4.22 5.44
C ILE A 97 6.63 -5.73 5.22
N LEU A 98 6.62 -6.52 6.29
CA LEU A 98 6.22 -7.92 6.26
C LEU A 98 4.73 -8.02 6.57
N SER A 99 3.98 -8.56 5.62
CA SER A 99 2.57 -8.89 5.82
C SER A 99 2.39 -10.37 6.07
N THR A 100 1.51 -10.70 7.03
CA THR A 100 0.99 -12.06 7.22
C THR A 100 -0.53 -12.05 7.01
N SER A 101 -1.09 -13.12 6.48
CA SER A 101 -2.54 -13.29 6.31
C SER A 101 -2.89 -14.74 6.10
N THR A 102 -4.20 -15.05 6.05
CA THR A 102 -4.69 -16.37 5.67
C THR A 102 -5.57 -16.24 4.44
N HIS A 103 -5.36 -17.09 3.43
CA HIS A 103 -6.20 -17.12 2.23
C HIS A 103 -7.54 -17.81 2.52
N ASN A 104 -8.44 -17.09 3.21
CA ASN A 104 -9.74 -17.57 3.68
C ASN A 104 -10.94 -17.00 2.92
N GLN A 105 -10.70 -16.08 1.98
CA GLN A 105 -11.76 -15.41 1.23
C GLN A 105 -11.64 -15.73 -0.26
N ASP A 106 -12.79 -15.85 -0.93
CA ASP A 106 -12.86 -15.88 -2.38
C ASP A 106 -12.56 -14.49 -2.95
N GLY A 107 -11.84 -14.42 -4.06
CA GLY A 107 -11.48 -13.14 -4.65
C GLY A 107 -10.48 -13.26 -5.80
N MET A 108 -9.66 -12.22 -5.95
CA MET A 108 -8.71 -12.13 -7.07
C MET A 108 -7.71 -13.30 -7.14
N TYR A 109 -7.45 -13.98 -6.03
CA TYR A 109 -6.57 -15.16 -5.97
C TYR A 109 -7.31 -16.48 -6.05
N GLY A 110 -8.61 -16.47 -6.38
CA GLY A 110 -9.47 -17.64 -6.49
C GLY A 110 -10.08 -18.08 -5.16
N LYS A 111 -10.48 -19.35 -5.09
CA LYS A 111 -11.16 -19.89 -3.93
C LYS A 111 -10.25 -20.05 -2.72
N PRO A 112 -10.77 -19.88 -1.48
CA PRO A 112 -9.97 -19.98 -0.27
C PRO A 112 -9.26 -21.33 -0.16
N THR A 113 -7.98 -21.29 0.22
CA THR A 113 -7.14 -22.46 0.42
C THR A 113 -6.84 -22.75 1.89
N GLY A 114 -7.15 -21.82 2.81
CA GLY A 114 -6.80 -21.89 4.21
C GLY A 114 -5.30 -21.72 4.50
N LYS A 115 -4.47 -21.46 3.48
CA LYS A 115 -3.02 -21.36 3.64
C LYS A 115 -2.64 -20.03 4.28
N LYS A 116 -1.67 -20.07 5.19
CA LYS A 116 -1.01 -18.86 5.71
C LYS A 116 -0.05 -18.30 4.67
N LEU A 117 -0.04 -17.00 4.56
CA LEU A 117 0.74 -16.23 3.60
C LEU A 117 1.71 -15.30 4.31
N TYR A 118 2.92 -15.18 3.74
CA TYR A 118 3.96 -14.25 4.18
C TYR A 118 4.50 -13.55 2.94
N TYR A 119 4.34 -12.23 2.86
CA TYR A 119 4.80 -11.47 1.70
C TYR A 119 5.25 -10.08 2.10
N ARG A 120 6.13 -9.51 1.31
CA ARG A 120 6.64 -8.16 1.56
C ARG A 120 6.00 -7.13 0.65
N THR A 121 5.91 -5.94 1.19
CA THR A 121 5.59 -4.73 0.46
C THR A 121 6.68 -3.71 0.75
N ILE A 122 7.09 -2.98 -0.27
CA ILE A 122 7.85 -1.74 -0.12
C ILE A 122 6.89 -0.59 -0.39
N ALA A 123 6.89 0.38 0.52
CA ALA A 123 6.18 1.64 0.35
C ALA A 123 7.22 2.77 0.38
N ASP A 124 7.38 3.46 -0.73
CA ASP A 124 8.18 4.67 -0.82
C ASP A 124 7.25 5.87 -0.70
N CYS A 125 7.50 6.74 0.27
CA CYS A 125 6.64 7.88 0.56
C CYS A 125 7.43 9.18 0.54
N ALA A 126 6.90 10.18 -0.14
CA ALA A 126 7.31 11.56 0.02
C ALA A 126 6.34 12.26 0.98
N CYS A 127 6.90 12.91 2.02
CA CYS A 127 6.13 13.45 3.14
C CYS A 127 6.50 14.92 3.42
N MET A 128 5.49 15.75 3.68
CA MET A 128 5.66 17.14 4.10
C MET A 128 4.41 17.58 4.87
N ASN A 129 4.57 18.44 5.88
CA ASN A 129 3.45 19.04 6.61
C ASN A 129 2.43 18.01 7.13
N ASN A 130 2.93 16.94 7.74
CA ASN A 130 2.11 15.84 8.27
C ASN A 130 1.39 14.98 7.23
N GLN A 131 1.77 15.09 5.95
CA GLN A 131 1.07 14.42 4.86
C GLN A 131 2.02 13.64 3.95
N VAL A 132 1.53 12.52 3.45
CA VAL A 132 2.13 11.81 2.31
C VAL A 132 1.60 12.47 1.04
N TYR A 133 2.47 13.06 0.24
CA TYR A 133 2.09 13.75 -1.01
C TYR A 133 2.47 12.98 -2.28
N ASP A 134 3.23 11.90 -2.15
CA ASP A 134 3.52 10.94 -3.22
C ASP A 134 3.80 9.57 -2.61
N GLU A 135 3.26 8.51 -3.19
CA GLU A 135 3.45 7.15 -2.71
C GLU A 135 3.65 6.15 -3.85
N TRP A 136 4.61 5.23 -3.65
CA TRP A 136 4.85 4.08 -4.50
C TRP A 136 4.75 2.80 -3.70
N LEU A 137 3.94 1.85 -4.18
CA LEU A 137 3.74 0.55 -3.55
C LEU A 137 4.20 -0.58 -4.47
N VAL A 138 5.12 -1.40 -3.97
CA VAL A 138 5.53 -2.65 -4.63
C VAL A 138 5.26 -3.82 -3.69
N ARG A 139 4.29 -4.65 -4.04
CA ARG A 139 3.92 -5.84 -3.27
C ARG A 139 4.38 -7.09 -4.00
N ASP A 140 5.00 -8.04 -3.28
CA ASP A 140 5.35 -9.37 -3.84
C ASP A 140 4.10 -10.25 -4.02
N GLN A 141 3.32 -9.95 -5.06
CA GLN A 141 2.16 -10.77 -5.44
C GLN A 141 2.59 -12.17 -5.90
N GLY A 142 3.80 -12.29 -6.45
CA GLY A 142 4.35 -13.59 -6.82
C GLY A 142 4.52 -14.51 -5.63
N ALA A 143 4.91 -13.99 -4.47
CA ALA A 143 4.96 -14.78 -3.24
C ALA A 143 3.57 -15.28 -2.83
N ILE A 144 2.53 -14.44 -2.93
CA ILE A 144 1.16 -14.83 -2.60
C ILE A 144 0.71 -15.99 -3.49
N VAL A 145 0.77 -15.83 -4.81
CA VAL A 145 0.27 -16.87 -5.74
C VAL A 145 1.04 -18.17 -5.63
N ARG A 146 2.37 -18.14 -5.44
CA ARG A 146 3.17 -19.35 -5.21
C ARG A 146 2.76 -20.08 -3.92
N GLN A 147 2.53 -19.35 -2.83
CA GLN A 147 2.15 -19.94 -1.55
C GLN A 147 0.78 -20.60 -1.58
N ILE A 148 -0.17 -20.05 -2.33
CA ILE A 148 -1.48 -20.70 -2.51
C ILE A 148 -1.45 -21.86 -3.52
N GLY A 149 -0.35 -22.03 -4.28
CA GLY A 149 -0.14 -23.15 -5.18
C GLY A 149 -0.50 -22.85 -6.63
N ILE A 150 -0.55 -21.57 -7.02
CA ILE A 150 -0.78 -21.14 -8.40
C ILE A 150 0.58 -20.80 -9.04
N ASP A 151 0.76 -21.22 -10.29
CA ASP A 151 1.91 -20.79 -11.10
C ASP A 151 1.78 -19.31 -11.45
N PRO A 152 2.81 -18.46 -11.13
CA PRO A 152 2.71 -17.01 -11.37
C PRO A 152 2.51 -16.64 -12.84
N LYS A 153 3.07 -17.42 -13.78
CA LYS A 153 2.90 -17.13 -15.22
C LYS A 153 1.47 -17.43 -15.67
N HIS A 154 0.91 -18.54 -15.16
CA HIS A 154 -0.48 -18.87 -15.43
C HIS A 154 -1.42 -17.79 -14.88
N TYR A 155 -1.20 -17.38 -13.63
CA TYR A 155 -1.97 -16.30 -13.00
C TYR A 155 -1.89 -14.99 -13.78
N ALA A 156 -0.68 -14.59 -14.23
CA ALA A 156 -0.50 -13.39 -15.03
C ALA A 156 -1.23 -13.46 -16.38
N ASN A 157 -1.15 -14.62 -17.06
CA ASN A 157 -1.88 -14.83 -18.31
C ASN A 157 -3.39 -14.75 -18.12
N ASP A 158 -3.93 -15.32 -17.04
CA ASP A 158 -5.36 -15.24 -16.73
C ASP A 158 -5.82 -13.81 -16.50
N LEU A 159 -5.01 -12.98 -15.84
CA LEU A 159 -5.29 -11.55 -15.65
C LEU A 159 -5.30 -10.82 -16.99
N ILE A 160 -4.28 -11.02 -17.83
CA ILE A 160 -4.20 -10.43 -19.18
C ILE A 160 -5.44 -10.80 -20.00
N MET A 161 -5.85 -12.07 -19.98
CA MET A 161 -7.03 -12.51 -20.72
C MET A 161 -8.33 -11.91 -20.17
N LYS A 162 -8.46 -11.72 -18.86
CA LYS A 162 -9.60 -11.01 -18.24
C LYS A 162 -9.67 -9.54 -18.65
N GLU A 163 -8.55 -8.89 -18.90
CA GLU A 163 -8.47 -7.51 -19.38
C GLU A 163 -8.75 -7.39 -20.91
N GLY A 164 -9.01 -8.50 -21.58
CA GLY A 164 -9.34 -8.54 -23.01
C GLY A 164 -8.20 -8.97 -23.91
N GLY A 165 -7.15 -9.55 -23.34
CA GLY A 165 -6.00 -10.12 -24.03
C GLY A 165 -4.81 -9.16 -24.17
N PRO A 166 -3.69 -9.64 -24.74
CA PRO A 166 -2.44 -8.86 -24.81
C PRO A 166 -2.56 -7.52 -25.53
N GLU A 167 -3.47 -7.43 -26.50
CA GLU A 167 -3.68 -6.20 -27.30
C GLU A 167 -4.41 -5.09 -26.53
N LYS A 168 -5.12 -5.44 -25.45
CA LYS A 168 -5.88 -4.51 -24.62
C LYS A 168 -5.26 -4.31 -23.25
N SER A 169 -4.31 -5.16 -22.87
CA SER A 169 -3.56 -5.00 -21.63
C SER A 169 -2.82 -3.65 -21.65
N THR A 170 -2.95 -2.89 -20.57
CA THR A 170 -2.30 -1.59 -20.45
C THR A 170 -0.79 -1.72 -20.65
N LYS A 171 -0.27 -0.94 -21.58
CA LYS A 171 1.17 -0.77 -21.70
C LYS A 171 1.69 -0.01 -20.49
N PRO A 172 2.86 -0.38 -19.96
CA PRO A 172 3.49 0.35 -18.86
C PRO A 172 3.77 1.81 -19.22
#